data_2c3e4834b23977e064b47cb8c0dad7da
#
_entry.id   2c3e4834b23977e064b47cb8c0dad7da
#
_cell.length_a   1.000
_cell.length_b   1.000
_cell.length_c   1.000
_cell.angle_alpha   90.00
_cell.angle_beta   90.00
_cell.angle_gamma   90.00
#
_symmetry.space_group_name_H-M   'P 1'
#
loop_
_entity.id
_entity.type
_entity.pdbx_description
1 polymer ?
#
loop_
_entity_poly.entity_id
_entity_poly.type
_entity_poly.pdbx_seq_one_letter_code
_entity_poly.pdbx_strand_id
1 'polypeptide(L)'
;MKKFLLFLALAAMTFAQAATYTPKTVPDPKKQGQEYYVSNPDGIISAEYETYLNELSQSLYKKTLVELATVALESIGDMDAFDFSYELFQRWGIGGKGRNTGVLILFVLDSHDIQIRTGTGIEGVLTDAQCSQIIRTQMVPWFKEGDYKTGLMAGALDIYLTCTDGETPEELQTIKSVTYRAHSDEEDEDNNSSLFILAAAVIVFLFFIFLAYWQSLRKCPKCNKRKAERIRTKTLVYATYSHGGMERNTYKCKHCGHEFTIDEDTPHLTRSSSSSSGGGYRSSSRSSGGSWGGGSTSGGGAGGKW
;
A
#
# COMPACT_ATOMS: atom_id res chain seq x y z
N MET A 1 -31.54 -0.23 26.01
CA MET A 1 -31.32 0.82 25.03
C MET A 1 -30.01 1.58 25.24
N LYS A 2 -29.66 2.05 26.46
CA LYS A 2 -28.36 2.78 26.68
C LYS A 2 -27.09 1.97 26.40
N LYS A 3 -27.07 0.66 26.60
CA LYS A 3 -25.91 -0.20 26.30
C LYS A 3 -25.73 -0.47 24.80
N PHE A 4 -26.78 -0.36 23.99
CA PHE A 4 -26.74 -0.51 22.54
C PHE A 4 -26.19 0.75 21.85
N LEU A 5 -26.49 1.92 22.43
CA LEU A 5 -25.93 3.21 21.97
C LEU A 5 -24.43 3.33 22.27
N LEU A 6 -23.95 2.72 23.37
CA LEU A 6 -22.54 2.69 23.71
C LEU A 6 -21.73 1.81 22.73
N PHE A 7 -22.32 0.72 22.24
CA PHE A 7 -21.68 -0.15 21.23
C PHE A 7 -21.66 0.48 19.84
N LEU A 8 -22.65 1.31 19.51
CA LEU A 8 -22.69 2.05 18.24
C LEU A 8 -21.66 3.20 18.22
N ALA A 9 -21.39 3.80 19.37
CA ALA A 9 -20.37 4.85 19.52
C ALA A 9 -18.93 4.33 19.43
N LEU A 10 -18.69 3.06 19.79
CA LEU A 10 -17.38 2.42 19.69
C LEU A 10 -17.06 1.94 18.27
N ALA A 11 -18.06 1.85 17.38
CA ALA A 11 -17.93 1.49 15.98
C ALA A 11 -17.65 2.71 15.07
N ALA A 12 -17.57 3.91 15.59
CA ALA A 12 -16.99 5.06 14.93
C ALA A 12 -15.45 4.90 14.91
N MET A 13 -14.96 3.85 14.24
CA MET A 13 -13.56 3.78 13.81
C MET A 13 -13.31 5.02 12.96
N THR A 14 -12.53 5.92 13.49
CA THR A 14 -11.91 6.99 12.73
C THR A 14 -11.22 6.33 11.54
N PHE A 15 -11.78 6.49 10.34
CA PHE A 15 -11.02 6.29 9.12
C PHE A 15 -9.87 7.29 9.22
N ALA A 16 -8.68 6.81 9.61
CA ALA A 16 -7.47 7.57 9.44
C ALA A 16 -7.35 7.79 7.93
N GLN A 17 -7.72 9.00 7.50
CA GLN A 17 -7.52 9.40 6.12
C GLN A 17 -6.02 9.49 5.94
N ALA A 18 -5.46 8.69 5.03
CA ALA A 18 -4.04 8.75 4.67
C ALA A 18 -3.69 10.21 4.35
N ALA A 19 -2.63 10.71 4.95
CA ALA A 19 -2.22 12.09 4.72
C ALA A 19 -1.70 12.22 3.29
N THR A 20 -2.28 13.13 2.52
CA THR A 20 -1.81 13.42 1.17
C THR A 20 -0.78 14.56 1.24
N TYR A 21 0.41 14.29 0.74
CA TYR A 21 1.51 15.25 0.77
C TYR A 21 1.68 15.98 -0.57
N THR A 22 2.18 17.20 -0.47
CA THR A 22 2.71 17.97 -1.60
C THR A 22 4.20 18.23 -1.33
N PRO A 23 5.02 18.59 -2.32
CA PRO A 23 6.44 18.91 -2.09
C PRO A 23 6.67 20.01 -1.05
N LYS A 24 5.60 20.81 -0.74
CA LYS A 24 5.63 21.88 0.26
C LYS A 24 5.33 21.40 1.68
N THR A 25 4.55 20.33 1.82
CA THR A 25 4.05 19.84 3.11
C THR A 25 4.84 18.66 3.67
N VAL A 26 5.69 18.01 2.85
CA VAL A 26 6.59 16.95 3.34
C VAL A 26 7.50 17.52 4.43
N PRO A 27 7.56 16.90 5.61
CA PRO A 27 8.45 17.33 6.68
C PRO A 27 9.91 17.21 6.26
N ASP A 28 10.63 18.34 6.33
CA ASP A 28 12.06 18.38 6.02
C ASP A 28 12.87 17.85 7.22
N PRO A 29 13.59 16.71 7.09
CA PRO A 29 14.31 16.10 8.20
C PRO A 29 15.41 17.01 8.75
N LYS A 30 16.04 17.85 7.92
CA LYS A 30 17.08 18.78 8.35
C LYS A 30 16.60 19.82 9.35
N LYS A 31 15.29 20.06 9.45
CA LYS A 31 14.72 20.94 10.49
C LYS A 31 14.74 20.32 11.88
N GLN A 32 14.90 19.00 11.99
CA GLN A 32 15.05 18.31 13.26
C GLN A 32 16.50 18.31 13.74
N GLY A 33 17.47 18.32 12.81
CA GLY A 33 18.91 18.34 13.07
C GLY A 33 19.69 18.00 11.79
N GLN A 34 20.98 18.34 11.77
CA GLN A 34 21.83 18.10 10.60
C GLN A 34 22.08 16.60 10.32
N GLU A 35 21.93 15.78 11.34
CA GLU A 35 22.10 14.33 11.30
C GLU A 35 20.91 13.58 10.70
N TYR A 36 19.74 14.24 10.52
CA TYR A 36 18.54 13.59 9.99
C TYR A 36 18.47 13.71 8.47
N TYR A 37 18.20 12.59 7.81
CA TYR A 37 18.11 12.46 6.35
C TYR A 37 16.82 11.73 5.91
N VAL A 38 16.04 11.21 6.87
CA VAL A 38 14.83 10.42 6.61
C VAL A 38 13.58 11.22 6.96
N SER A 39 12.62 11.26 6.04
CA SER A 39 11.27 11.78 6.27
C SER A 39 10.27 10.64 6.11
N ASN A 40 9.63 10.24 7.21
CA ASN A 40 8.70 9.11 7.28
C ASN A 40 7.49 9.50 8.14
N PRO A 41 6.70 10.50 7.71
CA PRO A 41 5.62 11.05 8.54
C PRO A 41 4.47 10.05 8.77
N ASP A 42 4.31 9.06 7.91
CA ASP A 42 3.24 8.05 7.98
C ASP A 42 3.67 6.77 8.71
N GLY A 43 4.93 6.69 9.16
CA GLY A 43 5.44 5.53 9.89
C GLY A 43 5.55 4.25 9.05
N ILE A 44 5.78 4.36 7.73
CA ILE A 44 5.97 3.23 6.82
C ILE A 44 7.24 2.45 7.18
N ILE A 45 8.27 3.17 7.63
CA ILE A 45 9.54 2.63 8.08
C ILE A 45 9.55 2.65 9.61
N SER A 46 9.95 1.56 10.26
CA SER A 46 10.10 1.54 11.72
C SER A 46 11.21 2.48 12.19
N ALA A 47 11.10 3.00 13.43
CA ALA A 47 12.07 3.92 14.01
C ALA A 47 13.51 3.37 14.02
N GLU A 48 13.67 2.06 14.12
CA GLU A 48 14.96 1.38 14.05
C GLU A 48 15.59 1.54 12.66
N TYR A 49 14.82 1.25 11.59
CA TYR A 49 15.28 1.41 10.20
C TYR A 49 15.51 2.88 9.82
N GLU A 50 14.72 3.82 10.37
CA GLU A 50 15.01 5.24 10.23
C GLU A 50 16.37 5.62 10.82
N THR A 51 16.70 5.06 11.97
CA THR A 51 17.99 5.30 12.63
C THR A 51 19.12 4.80 11.73
N TYR A 52 19.03 3.58 11.21
CA TYR A 52 20.07 3.03 10.31
C TYR A 52 20.19 3.80 8.99
N LEU A 53 19.09 4.22 8.39
CA LEU A 53 19.12 5.05 7.18
C LEU A 53 19.76 6.41 7.45
N ASN A 54 19.53 6.99 8.61
CA ASN A 54 20.17 8.25 9.02
C ASN A 54 21.69 8.04 9.25
N GLU A 55 22.10 6.99 9.93
CA GLU A 55 23.51 6.65 10.18
C GLU A 55 24.25 6.38 8.87
N LEU A 56 23.65 5.58 7.97
CA LEU A 56 24.20 5.30 6.64
C LEU A 56 24.38 6.58 5.82
N SER A 57 23.36 7.44 5.78
CA SER A 57 23.41 8.71 5.05
C SER A 57 24.44 9.67 5.65
N GLN A 58 24.57 9.68 6.98
CA GLN A 58 25.58 10.51 7.65
C GLN A 58 27.00 9.99 7.37
N SER A 59 27.20 8.66 7.37
CA SER A 59 28.49 8.03 7.02
C SER A 59 28.85 8.35 5.57
N LEU A 60 27.91 8.24 4.63
CA LEU A 60 28.09 8.59 3.24
C LEU A 60 28.52 10.06 3.09
N TYR A 61 27.82 10.96 3.76
CA TYR A 61 28.16 12.39 3.74
C TYR A 61 29.56 12.67 4.28
N LYS A 62 29.94 12.05 5.39
CA LYS A 62 31.29 12.23 5.99
C LYS A 62 32.40 11.77 5.04
N LYS A 63 32.18 10.69 4.27
CA LYS A 63 33.18 10.13 3.37
C LYS A 63 33.27 10.84 2.01
N THR A 64 32.11 11.18 1.43
CA THR A 64 32.03 11.57 0.02
C THR A 64 31.43 12.96 -0.21
N LEU A 65 30.86 13.58 0.83
CA LEU A 65 30.04 14.78 0.76
C LEU A 65 28.76 14.62 -0.09
N VAL A 66 28.33 13.38 -0.33
CA VAL A 66 27.04 13.05 -0.96
C VAL A 66 25.95 13.09 0.10
N GLU A 67 24.89 13.86 -0.15
CA GLU A 67 23.69 13.93 0.68
C GLU A 67 22.64 12.94 0.17
N LEU A 68 22.37 11.88 0.90
CA LEU A 68 21.33 10.90 0.60
C LEU A 68 20.11 11.15 1.48
N ALA A 69 19.02 11.62 0.88
CA ALA A 69 17.72 11.78 1.55
C ALA A 69 16.79 10.61 1.20
N THR A 70 16.07 10.08 2.20
CA THR A 70 15.04 9.06 2.01
C THR A 70 13.69 9.60 2.47
N VAL A 71 12.67 9.50 1.61
CA VAL A 71 11.31 9.96 1.87
C VAL A 71 10.35 8.81 1.62
N ALA A 72 9.57 8.44 2.63
CA ALA A 72 8.54 7.42 2.55
C ALA A 72 7.18 8.04 2.90
N LEU A 73 6.24 8.01 1.96
CA LEU A 73 4.93 8.64 2.05
C LEU A 73 3.83 7.63 1.72
N GLU A 74 2.70 7.73 2.40
CA GLU A 74 1.49 6.97 2.07
C GLU A 74 0.95 7.42 0.72
N SER A 75 0.75 8.73 0.52
CA SER A 75 0.13 9.29 -0.69
C SER A 75 0.68 10.66 -1.08
N ILE A 76 0.80 10.88 -2.37
CA ILE A 76 1.12 12.18 -2.99
C ILE A 76 -0.06 12.74 -3.82
N GLY A 77 -1.26 12.13 -3.69
CA GLY A 77 -2.44 12.47 -4.47
C GLY A 77 -2.26 12.17 -5.96
N ASP A 78 -2.80 13.04 -6.79
CA ASP A 78 -2.77 12.87 -8.26
C ASP A 78 -1.45 13.32 -8.91
N MET A 79 -0.46 13.77 -8.11
CA MET A 79 0.81 14.23 -8.65
C MET A 79 1.67 13.06 -9.12
N ASP A 80 2.32 13.20 -10.27
CA ASP A 80 3.28 12.21 -10.74
C ASP A 80 4.51 12.14 -9.83
N ALA A 81 4.99 10.95 -9.51
CA ALA A 81 6.09 10.75 -8.57
C ALA A 81 7.42 11.33 -9.10
N PHE A 82 7.61 11.36 -10.42
CA PHE A 82 8.77 11.97 -11.03
C PHE A 82 8.78 13.49 -10.81
N ASP A 83 7.65 14.16 -11.08
CA ASP A 83 7.52 15.61 -10.87
C ASP A 83 7.58 15.96 -9.39
N PHE A 84 6.94 15.17 -8.53
CA PHE A 84 6.99 15.33 -7.08
C PHE A 84 8.43 15.26 -6.55
N SER A 85 9.17 14.22 -6.94
CA SER A 85 10.57 14.04 -6.51
C SER A 85 11.47 15.17 -7.00
N TYR A 86 11.22 15.69 -8.20
CA TYR A 86 11.96 16.81 -8.76
C TYR A 86 11.73 18.10 -7.97
N GLU A 87 10.45 18.47 -7.73
CA GLU A 87 10.11 19.65 -6.95
C GLU A 87 10.62 19.56 -5.49
N LEU A 88 10.51 18.38 -4.87
CA LEU A 88 10.97 18.14 -3.51
C LEU A 88 12.51 18.29 -3.43
N PHE A 89 13.24 17.68 -4.35
CA PHE A 89 14.70 17.77 -4.44
C PHE A 89 15.18 19.21 -4.55
N GLN A 90 14.58 19.98 -5.45
CA GLN A 90 14.89 21.40 -5.64
C GLN A 90 14.56 22.23 -4.39
N ARG A 91 13.42 21.96 -3.79
CA ARG A 91 12.95 22.70 -2.63
C ARG A 91 13.83 22.52 -1.40
N TRP A 92 14.28 21.30 -1.15
CA TRP A 92 15.19 21.01 -0.04
C TRP A 92 16.64 21.42 -0.36
N GLY A 93 17.00 21.53 -1.64
CA GLY A 93 18.36 21.86 -2.07
C GLY A 93 19.36 20.77 -1.74
N ILE A 94 18.96 19.49 -1.89
CA ILE A 94 19.76 18.31 -1.56
C ILE A 94 21.07 18.31 -2.36
N GLY A 95 22.21 18.06 -1.68
CA GLY A 95 23.54 17.98 -2.31
C GLY A 95 24.38 19.24 -2.24
N GLY A 96 23.86 20.25 -1.54
CA GLY A 96 24.60 21.47 -1.24
C GLY A 96 24.84 22.38 -2.46
N LYS A 97 24.87 23.67 -2.21
CA LYS A 97 25.05 24.70 -3.24
C LYS A 97 26.41 24.57 -3.93
N GLY A 98 26.40 24.43 -5.25
CA GLY A 98 27.60 24.40 -6.09
C GLY A 98 28.24 23.00 -6.24
N ARG A 99 28.00 22.06 -5.33
CA ARG A 99 28.45 20.66 -5.48
C ARG A 99 27.43 19.81 -6.23
N ASN A 100 26.13 20.00 -5.94
CA ASN A 100 25.02 19.24 -6.52
C ASN A 100 25.18 17.71 -6.36
N THR A 101 25.82 17.27 -5.25
CA THR A 101 26.08 15.86 -4.95
C THR A 101 24.96 15.29 -4.07
N GLY A 102 23.71 15.51 -4.48
CA GLY A 102 22.53 15.03 -3.77
C GLY A 102 21.94 13.78 -4.40
N VAL A 103 21.33 12.95 -3.55
CA VAL A 103 20.50 11.80 -3.96
C VAL A 103 19.24 11.82 -3.13
N LEU A 104 18.07 11.63 -3.76
CA LEU A 104 16.78 11.49 -3.10
C LEU A 104 16.17 10.14 -3.49
N ILE A 105 15.83 9.34 -2.50
CA ILE A 105 14.93 8.20 -2.65
C ILE A 105 13.53 8.68 -2.23
N LEU A 106 12.56 8.63 -3.14
CA LEU A 106 11.14 8.86 -2.87
C LEU A 106 10.37 7.54 -3.03
N PHE A 107 9.75 7.09 -1.98
CA PHE A 107 8.85 5.94 -1.95
C PHE A 107 7.42 6.43 -1.70
N VAL A 108 6.47 5.96 -2.50
CA VAL A 108 5.04 6.28 -2.39
C VAL A 108 4.25 4.99 -2.36
N LEU A 109 3.57 4.75 -1.24
CA LEU A 109 2.94 3.46 -0.99
C LEU A 109 1.67 3.25 -1.83
N ASP A 110 0.76 4.21 -1.88
CA ASP A 110 -0.55 4.08 -2.54
C ASP A 110 -0.45 3.88 -4.06
N SER A 111 0.49 4.57 -4.69
CA SER A 111 0.72 4.48 -6.14
C SER A 111 1.74 3.41 -6.55
N HIS A 112 2.39 2.77 -5.56
CA HIS A 112 3.48 1.80 -5.76
C HIS A 112 4.61 2.40 -6.60
N ASP A 113 5.00 3.63 -6.30
CA ASP A 113 6.05 4.36 -7.00
C ASP A 113 7.33 4.48 -6.17
N ILE A 114 8.45 4.24 -6.81
CA ILE A 114 9.79 4.50 -6.29
C ILE A 114 10.56 5.38 -7.27
N GLN A 115 11.20 6.42 -6.77
CA GLN A 115 12.06 7.31 -7.57
C GLN A 115 13.41 7.47 -6.86
N ILE A 116 14.49 7.34 -7.60
CA ILE A 116 15.83 7.79 -7.19
C ILE A 116 16.16 8.99 -8.06
N ARG A 117 16.40 10.14 -7.43
CA ARG A 117 16.76 11.39 -8.09
C ARG A 117 18.19 11.77 -7.75
N THR A 118 18.98 12.13 -8.76
CA THR A 118 20.39 12.52 -8.61
C THR A 118 20.60 13.98 -8.96
N GLY A 119 21.51 14.62 -8.25
CA GLY A 119 22.02 15.95 -8.60
C GLY A 119 23.12 15.85 -9.66
N THR A 120 23.32 16.92 -10.43
CA THR A 120 24.28 16.93 -11.56
C THR A 120 25.73 16.63 -11.16
N GLY A 121 26.10 16.87 -9.90
CA GLY A 121 27.46 16.60 -9.41
C GLY A 121 27.76 15.14 -9.11
N ILE A 122 26.75 14.25 -9.07
CA ILE A 122 26.91 12.83 -8.77
C ILE A 122 26.62 11.92 -9.97
N GLU A 123 26.08 12.46 -11.09
CA GLU A 123 25.71 11.69 -12.28
C GLU A 123 26.88 10.89 -12.89
N GLY A 124 28.12 11.34 -12.68
CA GLY A 124 29.31 10.62 -13.13
C GLY A 124 29.65 9.36 -12.31
N VAL A 125 29.11 9.25 -11.09
CA VAL A 125 29.34 8.14 -10.17
C VAL A 125 28.08 7.29 -10.07
N LEU A 126 26.92 7.93 -9.91
CA LEU A 126 25.61 7.29 -9.81
C LEU A 126 24.77 7.71 -11.03
N THR A 127 24.87 6.95 -12.09
CA THR A 127 24.16 7.20 -13.36
C THR A 127 22.70 6.76 -13.31
N ASP A 128 21.86 7.26 -14.21
CA ASP A 128 20.44 6.83 -14.34
C ASP A 128 20.31 5.32 -14.55
N ALA A 129 21.23 4.72 -15.29
CA ALA A 129 21.26 3.27 -15.52
C ALA A 129 21.51 2.49 -14.20
N GLN A 130 22.43 2.97 -13.37
CA GLN A 130 22.69 2.39 -12.05
C GLN A 130 21.51 2.60 -11.11
N CYS A 131 20.90 3.79 -11.07
CA CYS A 131 19.68 4.03 -10.30
C CYS A 131 18.56 3.06 -10.71
N SER A 132 18.34 2.89 -12.02
CA SER A 132 17.35 1.94 -12.54
C SER A 132 17.67 0.49 -12.17
N GLN A 133 18.94 0.12 -12.17
CA GLN A 133 19.39 -1.21 -11.74
C GLN A 133 19.13 -1.41 -10.24
N ILE A 134 19.53 -0.46 -9.39
CA ILE A 134 19.29 -0.50 -7.93
C ILE A 134 17.81 -0.70 -7.63
N ILE A 135 16.95 0.12 -8.24
CA ILE A 135 15.49 -0.03 -8.06
C ILE A 135 15.05 -1.45 -8.40
N ARG A 136 15.41 -1.94 -9.58
CA ARG A 136 14.91 -3.21 -10.09
C ARG A 136 15.46 -4.43 -9.35
N THR A 137 16.74 -4.40 -8.91
CA THR A 137 17.42 -5.57 -8.35
C THR A 137 17.49 -5.56 -6.82
N GLN A 138 17.54 -4.38 -6.20
CA GLN A 138 17.72 -4.26 -4.75
C GLN A 138 16.45 -3.85 -4.01
N MET A 139 15.52 -3.10 -4.65
CA MET A 139 14.36 -2.55 -3.95
C MET A 139 13.06 -3.29 -4.29
N VAL A 140 12.73 -3.37 -5.59
CA VAL A 140 11.45 -3.92 -6.06
C VAL A 140 11.18 -5.36 -5.61
N PRO A 141 12.15 -6.29 -5.53
CA PRO A 141 11.87 -7.64 -5.02
C PRO A 141 11.26 -7.62 -3.62
N TRP A 142 11.83 -6.85 -2.70
CA TRP A 142 11.33 -6.69 -1.33
C TRP A 142 9.97 -6.00 -1.27
N PHE A 143 9.75 -4.97 -2.11
CA PHE A 143 8.47 -4.27 -2.18
C PHE A 143 7.33 -5.18 -2.63
N LYS A 144 7.59 -6.13 -3.51
CA LYS A 144 6.60 -7.14 -3.93
C LYS A 144 6.22 -8.11 -2.82
N GLU A 145 7.11 -8.31 -1.85
CA GLU A 145 6.88 -9.12 -0.65
C GLU A 145 6.25 -8.29 0.49
N GLY A 146 6.10 -6.97 0.30
CA GLY A 146 5.58 -6.05 1.31
C GLY A 146 6.64 -5.57 2.31
N ASP A 147 7.88 -6.00 2.17
CA ASP A 147 8.99 -5.57 3.05
C ASP A 147 9.64 -4.28 2.55
N TYR A 148 8.93 -3.17 2.74
CA TYR A 148 9.36 -1.85 2.27
C TYR A 148 10.60 -1.35 2.98
N LYS A 149 10.73 -1.61 4.28
CA LYS A 149 11.88 -1.21 5.10
C LYS A 149 13.19 -1.82 4.60
N THR A 150 13.19 -3.13 4.34
CA THR A 150 14.36 -3.85 3.81
C THR A 150 14.70 -3.39 2.39
N GLY A 151 13.70 -3.19 1.54
CA GLY A 151 13.93 -2.70 0.18
C GLY A 151 14.53 -1.29 0.13
N LEU A 152 14.05 -0.38 0.98
CA LEU A 152 14.61 0.97 1.11
C LEU A 152 16.05 0.94 1.64
N MET A 153 16.31 0.11 2.66
CA MET A 153 17.66 -0.08 3.19
C MET A 153 18.62 -0.67 2.17
N ALA A 154 18.20 -1.71 1.43
CA ALA A 154 19.02 -2.33 0.40
C ALA A 154 19.38 -1.36 -0.72
N GLY A 155 18.41 -0.55 -1.17
CA GLY A 155 18.67 0.50 -2.16
C GLY A 155 19.60 1.59 -1.66
N ALA A 156 19.41 2.07 -0.43
CA ALA A 156 20.29 3.07 0.19
C ALA A 156 21.72 2.55 0.37
N LEU A 157 21.87 1.28 0.76
CA LEU A 157 23.17 0.63 0.90
C LEU A 157 23.89 0.48 -0.46
N ASP A 158 23.18 0.09 -1.51
CA ASP A 158 23.78 -0.04 -2.84
C ASP A 158 24.22 1.31 -3.41
N ILE A 159 23.45 2.39 -3.15
CA ILE A 159 23.86 3.77 -3.42
C ILE A 159 25.13 4.12 -2.65
N TYR A 160 25.20 3.77 -1.34
CA TYR A 160 26.38 4.00 -0.53
C TYR A 160 27.62 3.32 -1.12
N LEU A 161 27.52 2.02 -1.43
CA LEU A 161 28.62 1.23 -2.01
C LEU A 161 29.05 1.80 -3.37
N THR A 162 28.12 2.21 -4.21
CA THR A 162 28.41 2.83 -5.50
C THR A 162 29.17 4.14 -5.34
N CYS A 163 28.80 4.97 -4.37
CA CYS A 163 29.44 6.26 -4.12
C CYS A 163 30.77 6.15 -3.36
N THR A 164 31.09 4.99 -2.75
CA THR A 164 32.31 4.76 -1.97
C THR A 164 33.24 3.72 -2.60
N ASP A 165 33.09 3.44 -3.91
CA ASP A 165 33.87 2.43 -4.63
C ASP A 165 33.88 1.04 -3.98
N GLY A 166 32.75 0.66 -3.36
CA GLY A 166 32.57 -0.63 -2.72
C GLY A 166 33.09 -0.73 -1.27
N GLU A 167 33.51 0.38 -0.67
CA GLU A 167 33.85 0.38 0.76
C GLU A 167 32.63 0.07 1.61
N THR A 168 32.70 -0.98 2.42
CA THR A 168 31.63 -1.31 3.36
C THR A 168 31.57 -0.29 4.51
N PRO A 169 30.40 0.22 4.87
CA PRO A 169 30.29 1.09 6.03
C PRO A 169 30.64 0.33 7.32
N GLU A 170 31.30 1.01 8.26
CA GLU A 170 31.60 0.44 9.57
C GLU A 170 30.31 0.01 10.30
N GLU A 171 29.25 0.77 10.09
CA GLU A 171 27.92 0.54 10.60
C GLU A 171 27.24 -0.71 10.00
N LEU A 172 27.71 -1.22 8.86
CA LEU A 172 27.14 -2.39 8.19
C LEU A 172 27.20 -3.67 9.04
N GLN A 173 28.19 -3.79 9.93
CA GLN A 173 28.24 -4.94 10.86
C GLN A 173 27.06 -4.90 11.84
N THR A 174 26.65 -3.71 12.26
CA THR A 174 25.47 -3.49 13.09
C THR A 174 24.19 -3.75 12.28
N ILE A 175 24.12 -3.24 11.05
CA ILE A 175 22.99 -3.45 10.12
C ILE A 175 22.79 -4.94 9.79
N LYS A 176 23.85 -5.68 9.48
CA LYS A 176 23.77 -7.14 9.27
C LYS A 176 23.24 -7.89 10.48
N SER A 177 23.63 -7.47 11.68
CA SER A 177 23.15 -8.10 12.92
C SER A 177 21.67 -7.80 13.17
N VAL A 178 21.18 -6.65 12.70
CA VAL A 178 19.80 -6.19 12.85
C VAL A 178 18.90 -6.81 11.79
N THR A 179 19.30 -6.82 10.52
CA THR A 179 18.53 -7.51 9.47
C THR A 179 18.41 -9.01 9.76
N TYR A 180 19.46 -9.63 10.32
CA TYR A 180 19.40 -11.03 10.76
C TYR A 180 18.50 -11.20 12.00
N ARG A 181 18.55 -10.26 12.96
CA ARG A 181 17.71 -10.31 14.17
C ARG A 181 16.25 -9.99 13.86
N ALA A 182 15.98 -8.98 13.03
CA ALA A 182 14.63 -8.63 12.62
C ALA A 182 13.91 -9.78 11.89
N HIS A 183 14.65 -10.57 11.11
CA HIS A 183 14.09 -11.76 10.46
C HIS A 183 13.84 -12.92 11.44
N SER A 184 14.61 -13.01 12.55
CA SER A 184 14.40 -14.02 13.59
C SER A 184 13.32 -13.62 14.61
N ASP A 185 13.15 -12.32 14.86
CA ASP A 185 12.20 -11.83 15.86
C ASP A 185 10.79 -11.65 15.27
N GLU A 186 10.65 -11.43 13.94
CA GLU A 186 9.35 -11.36 13.27
C GLU A 186 8.69 -12.75 13.06
N GLU A 187 9.47 -13.84 12.99
CA GLU A 187 8.91 -15.20 12.89
C GLU A 187 8.24 -15.68 14.19
N ASP A 188 8.63 -15.16 15.36
CA ASP A 188 8.14 -15.65 16.65
C ASP A 188 7.00 -14.82 17.26
N GLU A 189 6.86 -13.52 16.99
CA GLU A 189 5.78 -12.69 17.56
C GLU A 189 4.51 -12.63 16.71
N ASP A 190 4.61 -12.63 15.38
CA ASP A 190 3.43 -12.47 14.50
C ASP A 190 2.60 -13.75 14.33
N ASN A 191 3.19 -14.92 14.56
CA ASN A 191 2.49 -16.20 14.35
C ASN A 191 1.37 -16.44 15.36
N ASN A 192 1.48 -15.89 16.57
CA ASN A 192 0.47 -16.08 17.62
C ASN A 192 -0.67 -15.04 17.52
N SER A 193 -0.35 -13.79 17.21
CA SER A 193 -1.35 -12.72 17.02
C SER A 193 -2.17 -12.93 15.75
N SER A 194 -1.52 -13.33 14.65
CA SER A 194 -2.17 -13.66 13.38
C SER A 194 -3.12 -14.85 13.51
N LEU A 195 -2.74 -15.88 14.29
CA LEU A 195 -3.58 -17.04 14.54
C LEU A 195 -4.83 -16.67 15.37
N PHE A 196 -4.71 -15.78 16.36
CA PHE A 196 -5.84 -15.28 17.13
C PHE A 196 -6.78 -14.40 16.29
N ILE A 197 -6.24 -13.54 15.42
CA ILE A 197 -7.04 -12.70 14.53
C ILE A 197 -7.77 -13.57 13.50
N LEU A 198 -7.10 -14.57 12.90
CA LEU A 198 -7.72 -15.52 11.98
C LEU A 198 -8.78 -16.36 12.69
N ALA A 199 -8.52 -16.85 13.91
CA ALA A 199 -9.49 -17.60 14.69
C ALA A 199 -10.72 -16.74 15.03
N ALA A 200 -10.52 -15.48 15.43
CA ALA A 200 -11.59 -14.54 15.68
C ALA A 200 -12.41 -14.23 14.41
N ALA A 201 -11.73 -14.02 13.27
CA ALA A 201 -12.38 -13.80 11.97
C ALA A 201 -13.20 -15.01 11.53
N VAL A 202 -12.69 -16.22 11.73
CA VAL A 202 -13.41 -17.47 11.43
C VAL A 202 -14.64 -17.62 12.32
N ILE A 203 -14.52 -17.32 13.62
CA ILE A 203 -15.66 -17.37 14.56
C ILE A 203 -16.74 -16.36 14.15
N VAL A 204 -16.35 -15.13 13.82
CA VAL A 204 -17.28 -14.09 13.36
C VAL A 204 -17.93 -14.52 12.02
N PHE A 205 -17.18 -15.07 11.08
CA PHE A 205 -17.69 -15.56 9.82
C PHE A 205 -18.67 -16.73 10.01
N LEU A 206 -18.34 -17.70 10.86
CA LEU A 206 -19.24 -18.80 11.21
C LEU A 206 -20.50 -18.30 11.92
N PHE A 207 -20.39 -17.27 12.76
CA PHE A 207 -21.54 -16.63 13.40
C PHE A 207 -22.46 -15.95 12.37
N PHE A 208 -21.90 -15.25 11.37
CA PHE A 208 -22.70 -14.68 10.29
C PHE A 208 -23.36 -15.74 9.41
N ILE A 209 -22.65 -16.84 9.10
CA ILE A 209 -23.24 -17.98 8.38
C ILE A 209 -24.38 -18.59 9.23
N PHE A 210 -24.17 -18.75 10.53
CA PHE A 210 -25.20 -19.25 11.44
C PHE A 210 -26.42 -18.33 11.48
N LEU A 211 -26.22 -17.01 11.56
CA LEU A 211 -27.31 -16.02 11.51
C LEU A 211 -28.06 -16.07 10.17
N ALA A 212 -27.34 -16.11 9.04
CA ALA A 212 -27.92 -16.22 7.71
C ALA A 212 -28.71 -17.52 7.56
N TYR A 213 -28.15 -18.64 8.01
CA TYR A 213 -28.86 -19.93 8.05
C TYR A 213 -30.11 -19.86 8.92
N TRP A 214 -30.00 -19.23 10.12
CA TRP A 214 -31.14 -19.08 11.03
C TRP A 214 -32.23 -18.15 10.46
N GLN A 215 -31.86 -17.13 9.72
CA GLN A 215 -32.80 -16.25 9.00
C GLN A 215 -33.44 -16.93 7.79
N SER A 216 -32.73 -17.84 7.10
CA SER A 216 -33.25 -18.56 5.93
C SER A 216 -34.30 -19.62 6.28
N LEU A 217 -34.34 -20.06 7.55
CA LEU A 217 -35.35 -21.00 8.01
C LEU A 217 -36.74 -20.35 8.04
N ARG A 218 -37.58 -20.76 7.11
CA ARG A 218 -38.99 -20.26 7.01
C ARG A 218 -39.81 -20.64 8.21
N LYS A 219 -40.64 -19.71 8.71
CA LYS A 219 -41.59 -19.97 9.78
C LYS A 219 -42.83 -20.64 9.24
N CYS A 220 -43.30 -21.72 9.93
CA CYS A 220 -44.56 -22.34 9.59
C CYS A 220 -45.72 -21.45 10.04
N PRO A 221 -46.72 -21.15 9.18
CA PRO A 221 -47.85 -20.30 9.55
C PRO A 221 -48.75 -20.92 10.60
N LYS A 222 -48.75 -22.27 10.72
CA LYS A 222 -49.62 -23.00 11.68
C LYS A 222 -49.01 -23.08 13.08
N CYS A 223 -47.70 -23.40 13.23
CA CYS A 223 -47.09 -23.61 14.53
C CYS A 223 -46.02 -22.57 14.90
N ASN A 224 -45.76 -21.59 14.06
CA ASN A 224 -44.84 -20.48 14.21
C ASN A 224 -43.34 -20.91 14.46
N LYS A 225 -43.01 -22.20 14.28
CA LYS A 225 -41.65 -22.72 14.44
C LYS A 225 -40.87 -22.61 13.14
N ARG A 226 -39.58 -22.27 13.18
CA ARG A 226 -38.66 -22.20 12.02
C ARG A 226 -38.11 -23.59 11.69
N LYS A 227 -38.97 -24.50 11.20
CA LYS A 227 -38.61 -25.87 10.82
C LYS A 227 -39.27 -26.30 9.50
N ALA A 228 -39.60 -25.34 8.64
CA ALA A 228 -40.16 -25.62 7.32
C ALA A 228 -39.03 -25.90 6.29
N GLU A 229 -39.18 -27.03 5.59
CA GLU A 229 -38.28 -27.45 4.52
C GLU A 229 -38.97 -27.33 3.16
N ARG A 230 -38.25 -26.86 2.15
CA ARG A 230 -38.77 -26.77 0.78
C ARG A 230 -38.78 -28.15 0.14
N ILE A 231 -39.96 -28.64 -0.24
CA ILE A 231 -40.15 -29.98 -0.83
C ILE A 231 -40.34 -29.95 -2.35
N ARG A 232 -40.82 -28.82 -2.87
CA ARG A 232 -41.05 -28.67 -4.32
C ARG A 232 -40.96 -27.23 -4.76
N THR A 233 -40.41 -26.99 -5.95
CA THR A 233 -40.42 -25.71 -6.66
C THR A 233 -41.10 -25.88 -8.00
N LYS A 234 -41.98 -24.95 -8.38
CA LYS A 234 -42.66 -24.91 -9.68
C LYS A 234 -42.53 -23.51 -10.25
N THR A 235 -41.89 -23.37 -11.42
CA THR A 235 -41.82 -22.09 -12.12
C THR A 235 -43.19 -21.76 -12.69
N LEU A 236 -43.73 -20.59 -12.32
CA LEU A 236 -44.99 -20.07 -12.81
C LEU A 236 -44.78 -19.15 -14.01
N VAL A 237 -43.78 -18.29 -13.96
CA VAL A 237 -43.38 -17.39 -15.03
C VAL A 237 -41.87 -17.45 -15.19
N TYR A 238 -41.40 -17.66 -16.41
CA TYR A 238 -39.94 -17.66 -16.69
C TYR A 238 -39.41 -16.22 -16.72
N ALA A 239 -38.26 -16.01 -16.08
CA ALA A 239 -37.55 -14.73 -16.16
C ALA A 239 -37.03 -14.51 -17.59
N THR A 240 -37.13 -13.28 -18.06
CA THR A 240 -36.60 -12.83 -19.35
C THR A 240 -35.64 -11.66 -19.14
N TYR A 241 -35.07 -11.13 -20.22
CA TYR A 241 -34.26 -9.91 -20.17
C TYR A 241 -35.07 -8.64 -19.90
N SER A 242 -36.40 -8.67 -20.11
CA SER A 242 -37.29 -7.51 -19.96
C SER A 242 -38.12 -7.55 -18.68
N HIS A 243 -38.30 -8.72 -18.07
CA HIS A 243 -39.09 -8.86 -16.84
C HIS A 243 -38.56 -10.04 -15.96
N GLY A 244 -38.81 -9.91 -14.67
CA GLY A 244 -38.55 -11.00 -13.72
C GLY A 244 -39.50 -12.17 -13.93
N GLY A 245 -39.11 -13.32 -13.35
CA GLY A 245 -39.94 -14.51 -13.29
C GLY A 245 -40.62 -14.65 -11.93
N MET A 246 -41.45 -15.71 -11.79
CA MET A 246 -42.11 -16.08 -10.55
C MET A 246 -42.05 -17.59 -10.33
N GLU A 247 -41.66 -18.00 -9.13
CA GLU A 247 -41.60 -19.39 -8.71
C GLU A 247 -42.45 -19.66 -7.48
N ARG A 248 -43.17 -20.76 -7.50
CA ARG A 248 -43.94 -21.25 -6.37
C ARG A 248 -43.18 -22.31 -5.62
N ASN A 249 -42.78 -22.02 -4.39
CA ASN A 249 -42.08 -22.93 -3.50
C ASN A 249 -43.08 -23.55 -2.50
N THR A 250 -43.15 -24.89 -2.45
CA THR A 250 -43.95 -25.63 -1.49
C THR A 250 -43.05 -26.07 -0.32
N TYR A 251 -43.49 -25.74 0.88
CA TYR A 251 -42.77 -26.04 2.14
C TYR A 251 -43.59 -27.01 3.00
N LYS A 252 -42.88 -27.91 3.69
CA LYS A 252 -43.44 -28.81 4.70
C LYS A 252 -42.79 -28.59 6.05
N CYS A 253 -43.57 -28.39 7.09
CA CYS A 253 -43.07 -28.20 8.45
C CYS A 253 -42.66 -29.52 9.07
N LYS A 254 -41.37 -29.68 9.42
CA LYS A 254 -40.89 -30.90 10.16
C LYS A 254 -41.51 -31.08 11.56
N HIS A 255 -42.09 -30.03 12.15
CA HIS A 255 -42.66 -30.12 13.49
C HIS A 255 -44.15 -30.52 13.48
N CYS A 256 -44.95 -29.96 12.59
CA CYS A 256 -46.43 -30.18 12.61
C CYS A 256 -46.96 -30.78 11.29
N GLY A 257 -46.08 -31.11 10.32
CA GLY A 257 -46.46 -31.70 9.05
C GLY A 257 -47.23 -30.79 8.09
N HIS A 258 -47.53 -29.53 8.48
CA HIS A 258 -48.31 -28.59 7.67
C HIS A 258 -47.58 -28.21 6.40
N GLU A 259 -48.23 -28.31 5.25
CA GLU A 259 -47.71 -27.90 3.93
C GLU A 259 -48.29 -26.54 3.56
N PHE A 260 -47.47 -25.65 3.05
CA PHE A 260 -47.86 -24.33 2.60
C PHE A 260 -47.02 -23.87 1.41
N THR A 261 -47.52 -22.95 0.62
CA THR A 261 -46.83 -22.42 -0.57
C THR A 261 -46.50 -20.96 -0.42
N ILE A 262 -45.35 -20.55 -0.97
CA ILE A 262 -44.92 -19.15 -1.06
C ILE A 262 -44.52 -18.90 -2.51
N ASP A 263 -45.08 -17.85 -3.10
CA ASP A 263 -44.67 -17.38 -4.42
C ASP A 263 -43.51 -16.37 -4.24
N GLU A 264 -42.41 -16.59 -4.93
CA GLU A 264 -41.20 -15.75 -4.86
C GLU A 264 -40.86 -15.22 -6.25
N ASP A 265 -40.58 -13.92 -6.33
CA ASP A 265 -40.13 -13.28 -7.57
C ASP A 265 -38.66 -13.65 -7.86
N THR A 266 -38.37 -14.00 -9.11
CA THR A 266 -37.02 -14.22 -9.59
C THR A 266 -36.53 -13.02 -10.41
N PRO A 267 -35.26 -12.59 -10.24
CA PRO A 267 -34.74 -11.42 -10.95
C PRO A 267 -34.73 -11.67 -12.46
N HIS A 268 -34.80 -10.60 -13.26
CA HIS A 268 -34.65 -10.67 -14.70
C HIS A 268 -33.23 -11.11 -15.11
N LEU A 269 -33.09 -11.71 -16.28
CA LEU A 269 -31.80 -12.12 -16.82
C LEU A 269 -30.95 -10.89 -17.18
N THR A 270 -29.70 -10.87 -16.71
CA THR A 270 -28.72 -9.82 -17.04
C THR A 270 -27.69 -10.37 -18.03
N ARG A 271 -27.36 -9.60 -19.08
CA ARG A 271 -26.23 -9.91 -19.95
C ARG A 271 -24.94 -9.52 -19.23
N SER A 272 -24.05 -10.50 -18.99
CA SER A 272 -22.68 -10.17 -18.59
C SER A 272 -21.94 -9.60 -19.79
N SER A 273 -21.64 -8.28 -19.76
CA SER A 273 -20.76 -7.65 -20.73
C SER A 273 -19.32 -7.91 -20.31
N SER A 274 -18.65 -8.82 -20.97
CA SER A 274 -17.20 -8.93 -20.93
C SER A 274 -16.61 -7.80 -21.78
N SER A 275 -16.20 -6.69 -21.15
CA SER A 275 -15.47 -5.62 -21.82
C SER A 275 -13.99 -5.96 -21.86
N SER A 276 -13.51 -6.39 -23.02
CA SER A 276 -12.10 -6.41 -23.37
C SER A 276 -11.68 -4.98 -23.74
N SER A 277 -10.94 -4.29 -22.86
CA SER A 277 -10.32 -3.01 -23.18
C SER A 277 -8.94 -3.23 -23.78
N GLY A 278 -8.84 -3.00 -25.10
CA GLY A 278 -7.57 -2.91 -25.80
C GLY A 278 -6.89 -1.57 -25.50
N GLY A 279 -5.61 -1.63 -25.07
CA GLY A 279 -4.77 -0.49 -24.80
C GLY A 279 -4.33 0.21 -26.07
N GLY A 280 -4.52 1.54 -26.13
CA GLY A 280 -3.97 2.41 -27.12
C GLY A 280 -2.90 3.30 -26.51
N TYR A 281 -1.65 3.11 -26.92
CA TYR A 281 -0.54 4.02 -26.61
C TYR A 281 -0.73 5.34 -27.35
N ARG A 282 -0.71 6.47 -26.64
CA ARG A 282 -0.48 7.78 -27.26
C ARG A 282 0.66 8.48 -26.54
N SER A 283 1.79 8.57 -27.23
CA SER A 283 2.86 9.51 -26.95
C SER A 283 2.42 10.93 -27.30
N SER A 284 2.67 11.89 -26.43
CA SER A 284 2.71 13.29 -26.81
C SER A 284 3.87 14.00 -26.13
N SER A 285 4.71 14.53 -26.97
CA SER A 285 5.88 15.33 -26.76
C SER A 285 5.56 16.81 -26.53
N ARG A 286 6.50 17.53 -25.81
CA ARG A 286 6.79 18.98 -25.81
C ARG A 286 5.92 19.84 -24.88
N SER A 287 6.53 20.76 -24.13
CA SER A 287 7.44 21.87 -24.50
C SER A 287 8.02 22.53 -23.26
N SER A 288 9.29 22.83 -23.33
CA SER A 288 9.97 24.13 -23.26
C SER A 288 9.55 25.14 -22.19
N GLY A 289 10.53 25.54 -21.40
CA GLY A 289 10.82 26.91 -21.09
C GLY A 289 10.61 27.36 -19.68
N GLY A 290 11.72 27.62 -18.99
CA GLY A 290 11.77 28.43 -17.76
C GLY A 290 13.11 28.28 -17.08
N SER A 291 14.06 29.16 -17.38
CA SER A 291 15.37 29.19 -16.72
C SER A 291 15.20 29.75 -15.30
N TRP A 292 15.63 29.00 -14.30
CA TRP A 292 15.81 29.45 -12.94
C TRP A 292 17.31 29.43 -12.61
N GLY A 293 17.82 30.52 -12.17
CA GLY A 293 19.23 30.63 -11.77
C GLY A 293 19.43 30.08 -10.36
N GLY A 294 20.05 28.90 -10.23
CA GLY A 294 20.53 28.39 -8.96
C GLY A 294 20.35 26.87 -8.85
N GLY A 295 21.42 26.11 -9.02
CA GLY A 295 21.45 24.67 -8.82
C GLY A 295 20.61 23.90 -9.86
N SER A 296 21.16 23.63 -11.05
CA SER A 296 20.47 22.83 -12.05
C SER A 296 20.64 21.35 -11.75
N THR A 297 19.54 20.65 -11.50
CA THR A 297 19.46 19.23 -11.79
C THR A 297 19.05 19.11 -13.24
N SER A 298 19.83 18.41 -14.05
CA SER A 298 19.48 18.10 -15.45
C SER A 298 18.42 17.00 -15.54
N GLY A 299 17.77 16.66 -14.42
CA GLY A 299 16.72 15.64 -14.40
C GLY A 299 17.24 14.21 -14.37
N GLY A 300 18.47 13.97 -13.93
CA GLY A 300 19.03 12.65 -13.71
C GLY A 300 18.25 11.89 -12.64
N GLY A 301 18.14 10.58 -12.81
CA GLY A 301 17.46 9.67 -11.91
C GLY A 301 16.69 8.57 -12.64
N ALA A 302 16.12 7.67 -11.88
CA ALA A 302 15.30 6.59 -12.40
C ALA A 302 14.08 6.38 -11.52
N GLY A 303 13.01 5.85 -12.10
CA GLY A 303 11.80 5.47 -11.40
C GLY A 303 11.36 4.07 -11.75
N GLY A 304 10.54 3.47 -10.87
CA GLY A 304 9.95 2.16 -11.07
C GLY A 304 8.63 2.02 -10.33
N LYS A 305 7.85 1.03 -10.75
CA LYS A 305 6.63 0.57 -10.07
C LYS A 305 6.76 -0.89 -9.73
N TRP A 306 6.03 -1.36 -8.71
CA TRP A 306 6.01 -2.76 -8.30
C TRP A 306 4.58 -3.31 -8.08
#